data_d824ff123a39eac8a2be32357a8e498a
#
_entry.id   d824ff123a39eac8a2be32357a8e498a
#
_cell.length_a   1.000
_cell.length_b   1.000
_cell.length_c   1.000
_cell.angle_alpha   90.00
_cell.angle_beta   90.00
_cell.angle_gamma   90.00
#
_symmetry.space_group_name_H-M   'P 1'
#
loop_
_entity.id
_entity.type
_entity.pdbx_description
1 polymer ?
#
loop_
_entity_poly.entity_id
_entity_poly.type
_entity_poly.pdbx_seq_one_letter_code
_entity_poly.pdbx_strand_id
1 'polypeptide(L)'
;MTRTATLLSGILVCFASCAAPDSEPAMEEEAAPMLNTLTDEERAEGWTLLFDGKSLDQWRGFRSQETPEGWEINDDSIHYTGKVRAGDILTREQYGDFDLRLEWKVLEAGNSGIFFRASEEYESLWYTGPEMQVLDDAGHRDGARRETSAGANYALHPPSKDVVRKAGEWNQVGIVAHGNHVEHWMNGEKIVEYELRSEDWKKRVAASKFKDLPHYGLMDKGHIVLQDHSDPVWFRNIKIRKLD
;
A
#
# COMPACT_ATOMS: atom_id res chain seq x y z
N MET A 1 -72.88 53.44 -55.97
CA MET A 1 -73.16 52.63 -54.75
C MET A 1 -71.89 51.95 -54.34
N THR A 2 -71.18 52.57 -53.47
CA THR A 2 -69.81 52.12 -53.01
C THR A 2 -69.90 51.72 -51.57
N ARG A 3 -69.59 50.47 -51.26
CA ARG A 3 -69.51 49.99 -49.89
C ARG A 3 -68.04 49.93 -49.48
N THR A 4 -67.77 50.69 -48.48
CA THR A 4 -66.46 50.76 -47.80
C THR A 4 -66.30 49.58 -46.76
N ALA A 5 -65.27 48.78 -46.90
CA ALA A 5 -64.92 47.71 -45.94
C ALA A 5 -63.80 48.21 -45.00
N THR A 6 -64.08 48.20 -43.73
CA THR A 6 -63.14 48.54 -42.66
C THR A 6 -62.36 47.30 -42.25
N LEU A 7 -61.03 47.32 -42.37
CA LEU A 7 -60.10 46.26 -41.81
C LEU A 7 -59.80 46.62 -40.37
N LEU A 8 -60.10 45.70 -39.44
CA LEU A 8 -59.59 45.68 -38.07
C LEU A 8 -58.26 44.95 -38.07
N SER A 9 -57.19 45.64 -37.67
CA SER A 9 -55.88 45.06 -37.48
C SER A 9 -55.74 44.57 -36.00
N GLY A 10 -55.70 43.23 -35.78
CA GLY A 10 -55.46 42.66 -34.50
C GLY A 10 -53.97 42.54 -34.21
N ILE A 11 -53.48 43.20 -33.16
CA ILE A 11 -52.10 43.11 -32.70
C ILE A 11 -52.00 41.84 -31.83
N LEU A 12 -51.22 40.84 -32.29
CA LEU A 12 -50.87 39.65 -31.57
C LEU A 12 -49.61 39.93 -30.67
N VAL A 13 -49.81 40.04 -29.40
CA VAL A 13 -48.68 40.15 -28.40
C VAL A 13 -48.17 38.78 -28.05
N CYS A 14 -46.99 38.39 -28.58
CA CYS A 14 -46.28 37.18 -28.16
C CYS A 14 -45.56 37.45 -26.84
N PHE A 15 -46.01 36.82 -25.76
CA PHE A 15 -45.22 36.72 -24.55
C PHE A 15 -44.15 35.67 -24.76
N ALA A 16 -42.87 36.10 -24.88
CA ALA A 16 -41.72 35.22 -24.81
C ALA A 16 -41.47 34.88 -23.35
N SER A 17 -41.75 33.64 -22.96
CA SER A 17 -41.37 33.09 -21.65
C SER A 17 -39.85 32.81 -21.71
N CYS A 18 -39.04 33.64 -21.05
CA CYS A 18 -37.64 33.31 -20.77
C CYS A 18 -37.60 32.26 -19.66
N ALA A 19 -37.41 31.00 -20.00
CA ALA A 19 -36.99 29.99 -19.06
C ALA A 19 -35.54 30.27 -18.68
N ALA A 20 -35.26 30.44 -17.39
CA ALA A 20 -33.91 30.50 -16.87
C ALA A 20 -33.23 29.14 -17.12
N PRO A 21 -31.92 29.10 -17.45
CA PRO A 21 -31.21 27.83 -17.56
C PRO A 21 -31.15 27.17 -16.19
N ASP A 22 -31.57 25.91 -16.14
CA ASP A 22 -31.37 25.05 -14.97
C ASP A 22 -29.85 25.03 -14.66
N SER A 23 -29.48 25.60 -13.52
CA SER A 23 -28.11 25.45 -13.00
C SER A 23 -27.92 23.98 -12.63
N GLU A 24 -27.12 23.26 -13.42
CA GLU A 24 -26.62 21.96 -13.02
C GLU A 24 -25.97 22.07 -11.61
N PRO A 25 -26.25 21.12 -10.69
CA PRO A 25 -25.59 21.13 -9.38
C PRO A 25 -24.09 21.02 -9.62
N ALA A 26 -23.32 21.96 -9.09
CA ALA A 26 -21.86 21.86 -9.06
C ALA A 26 -21.50 20.53 -8.37
N MET A 27 -20.81 19.65 -9.10
CA MET A 27 -20.20 18.47 -8.48
C MET A 27 -19.25 18.98 -7.40
N GLU A 28 -19.55 18.68 -6.14
CA GLU A 28 -18.59 18.87 -5.08
C GLU A 28 -17.34 18.04 -5.44
N GLU A 29 -16.25 18.73 -5.70
CA GLU A 29 -14.94 18.12 -5.90
C GLU A 29 -14.58 17.43 -4.59
N GLU A 30 -14.68 16.11 -4.55
CA GLU A 30 -14.36 15.32 -3.38
C GLU A 30 -12.88 15.61 -3.02
N ALA A 31 -12.68 16.27 -1.89
CA ALA A 31 -11.33 16.66 -1.46
C ALA A 31 -10.42 15.42 -1.42
N ALA A 32 -9.26 15.50 -2.06
CA ALA A 32 -8.29 14.41 -2.04
C ALA A 32 -8.04 13.96 -0.59
N PRO A 33 -8.03 12.66 -0.29
CA PRO A 33 -7.84 12.16 1.05
C PRO A 33 -6.51 12.68 1.63
N MET A 34 -6.57 13.22 2.85
CA MET A 34 -5.36 13.71 3.53
C MET A 34 -4.40 12.55 3.77
N LEU A 35 -3.11 12.76 3.46
CA LEU A 35 -2.08 11.75 3.68
C LEU A 35 -1.86 11.51 5.19
N ASN A 36 -1.50 10.27 5.54
CA ASN A 36 -1.12 9.86 6.89
C ASN A 36 -2.18 10.22 7.96
N THR A 37 -3.46 10.09 7.58
CA THR A 37 -4.60 10.33 8.46
C THR A 37 -5.55 9.13 8.41
N LEU A 38 -6.39 9.02 9.44
CA LEU A 38 -7.49 8.07 9.45
C LEU A 38 -8.80 8.83 9.30
N THR A 39 -9.76 8.27 8.58
CA THR A 39 -11.14 8.73 8.62
C THR A 39 -11.79 8.38 9.97
N ASP A 40 -12.95 8.93 10.25
CA ASP A 40 -13.68 8.58 11.49
C ASP A 40 -14.19 7.13 11.46
N GLU A 41 -14.54 6.63 10.27
CA GLU A 41 -14.92 5.23 10.05
C GLU A 41 -13.73 4.30 10.34
N GLU A 42 -12.55 4.62 9.82
CA GLU A 42 -11.34 3.83 10.08
C GLU A 42 -10.98 3.79 11.57
N ARG A 43 -11.11 4.93 12.28
CA ARG A 43 -10.93 4.96 13.74
C ARG A 43 -11.94 4.06 14.45
N ALA A 44 -13.21 4.11 14.04
CA ALA A 44 -14.27 3.28 14.61
C ALA A 44 -14.06 1.78 14.34
N GLU A 45 -13.46 1.44 13.21
CA GLU A 45 -13.08 0.07 12.84
C GLU A 45 -11.79 -0.43 13.52
N GLY A 46 -11.11 0.40 14.32
CA GLY A 46 -9.90 0.02 15.07
C GLY A 46 -8.59 0.17 14.31
N TRP A 47 -8.56 0.92 13.20
CA TRP A 47 -7.32 1.27 12.52
C TRP A 47 -6.46 2.19 13.37
N THR A 48 -5.16 1.99 13.31
CA THR A 48 -4.15 2.85 13.93
C THR A 48 -3.08 3.22 12.91
N LEU A 49 -2.56 4.45 12.99
CA LEU A 49 -1.45 4.87 12.14
C LEU A 49 -0.13 4.31 12.68
N LEU A 50 0.68 3.77 11.78
CA LEU A 50 2.08 3.46 12.04
C LEU A 50 3.01 4.59 11.59
N PHE A 51 2.46 5.58 10.87
CA PHE A 51 3.16 6.79 10.48
C PHE A 51 2.16 7.94 10.31
N ASP A 52 2.43 9.05 10.97
CA ASP A 52 1.58 10.24 11.00
C ASP A 52 2.07 11.38 10.07
N GLY A 53 3.10 11.11 9.27
CA GLY A 53 3.75 12.12 8.41
C GLY A 53 4.79 12.99 9.12
N LYS A 54 4.97 12.86 10.44
CA LYS A 54 5.76 13.82 11.26
C LYS A 54 6.81 13.14 12.13
N SER A 55 6.63 11.89 12.51
CA SER A 55 7.46 11.18 13.47
C SER A 55 7.72 9.74 13.05
N LEU A 56 8.91 9.22 13.36
CA LEU A 56 9.28 7.82 13.25
C LEU A 56 9.14 7.08 14.60
N ASP A 57 8.41 7.63 15.57
CA ASP A 57 8.31 7.10 16.94
C ASP A 57 7.78 5.67 17.01
N GLN A 58 6.99 5.22 16.02
CA GLN A 58 6.52 3.85 15.91
C GLN A 58 7.57 2.88 15.34
N TRP A 59 8.71 3.40 14.88
CA TRP A 59 9.75 2.65 14.17
C TRP A 59 11.09 2.72 14.91
N ARG A 60 11.92 1.72 14.71
CA ARG A 60 13.30 1.63 15.21
C ARG A 60 14.12 0.68 14.34
N GLY A 61 15.42 0.73 14.48
CA GLY A 61 16.33 -0.21 13.83
C GLY A 61 16.32 -1.61 14.47
N PHE A 62 16.82 -2.58 13.71
CA PHE A 62 17.01 -3.95 14.16
C PHE A 62 17.95 -4.00 15.40
N ARG A 63 17.45 -4.60 16.50
CA ARG A 63 18.17 -4.67 17.80
C ARG A 63 18.64 -3.31 18.34
N SER A 64 17.94 -2.23 17.97
CA SER A 64 18.20 -0.86 18.40
C SER A 64 16.93 -0.24 18.98
N GLN A 65 17.07 0.81 19.77
CA GLN A 65 15.94 1.65 20.19
C GLN A 65 15.77 2.89 19.30
N GLU A 66 16.78 3.22 18.53
CA GLU A 66 16.82 4.39 17.66
C GLU A 66 16.53 4.00 16.20
N THR A 67 15.97 4.93 15.45
CA THR A 67 15.89 4.81 13.99
C THR A 67 17.28 5.07 13.40
N PRO A 68 17.81 4.17 12.54
CA PRO A 68 19.16 4.33 12.02
C PRO A 68 19.25 5.48 11.03
N GLU A 69 20.45 6.08 10.93
CA GLU A 69 20.77 7.07 9.90
C GLU A 69 20.51 6.51 8.50
N GLY A 70 19.92 7.33 7.61
CA GLY A 70 19.52 6.90 6.26
C GLY A 70 18.00 6.70 6.12
N TRP A 71 17.29 6.55 7.23
CA TRP A 71 15.83 6.64 7.29
C TRP A 71 15.42 8.02 7.77
N GLU A 72 14.66 8.74 6.99
CA GLU A 72 14.23 10.11 7.28
C GLU A 72 12.76 10.32 6.89
N ILE A 73 12.21 11.45 7.28
CA ILE A 73 10.90 11.89 6.79
C ILE A 73 11.14 12.84 5.63
N ASN A 74 10.56 12.53 4.48
CA ASN A 74 10.66 13.33 3.27
C ASN A 74 9.31 13.33 2.52
N ASP A 75 8.77 14.49 2.19
CA ASP A 75 7.50 14.66 1.48
C ASP A 75 6.36 13.80 2.07
N ASP A 76 6.10 13.96 3.38
CA ASP A 76 5.08 13.22 4.12
C ASP A 76 5.23 11.68 4.03
N SER A 77 6.43 11.18 3.82
CA SER A 77 6.73 9.74 3.75
C SER A 77 7.94 9.34 4.58
N ILE A 78 7.97 8.10 5.03
CA ILE A 78 9.20 7.44 5.50
C ILE A 78 10.05 7.19 4.26
N HIS A 79 11.24 7.73 4.23
CA HIS A 79 12.16 7.65 3.11
C HIS A 79 13.47 7.01 3.54
N TYR A 80 13.84 5.92 2.88
CA TYR A 80 15.20 5.41 2.93
C TYR A 80 16.00 6.00 1.77
N THR A 81 17.13 6.63 2.09
CA THR A 81 17.88 7.45 1.12
C THR A 81 18.77 6.65 0.16
N GLY A 82 19.06 5.38 0.48
CA GLY A 82 20.02 4.58 -0.28
C GLY A 82 21.48 5.02 -0.20
N LYS A 83 21.80 6.05 0.60
CA LYS A 83 23.15 6.62 0.68
C LYS A 83 24.08 5.91 1.66
N VAL A 84 23.51 5.33 2.69
CA VAL A 84 24.24 4.59 3.73
C VAL A 84 23.51 3.27 3.96
N ARG A 85 24.24 2.21 4.24
CA ARG A 85 23.60 0.94 4.62
C ARG A 85 23.15 1.03 6.06
N ALA A 86 21.88 1.41 6.23
CA ALA A 86 21.28 1.70 7.53
C ALA A 86 20.78 0.45 8.25
N GLY A 87 20.42 -0.58 7.50
CA GLY A 87 19.65 -1.71 7.97
C GLY A 87 18.16 -1.43 8.01
N ASP A 88 17.39 -2.48 8.21
CA ASP A 88 15.93 -2.44 8.22
C ASP A 88 15.40 -1.66 9.42
N ILE A 89 14.23 -1.02 9.23
CA ILE A 89 13.43 -0.51 10.35
C ILE A 89 12.22 -1.39 10.60
N LEU A 90 11.82 -1.49 11.85
CA LEU A 90 10.70 -2.33 12.28
C LEU A 90 9.81 -1.59 13.26
N THR A 91 8.55 -2.00 13.32
CA THR A 91 7.60 -1.44 14.29
C THR A 91 8.03 -1.74 15.72
N ARG A 92 7.78 -0.84 16.67
CA ARG A 92 8.02 -1.12 18.11
C ARG A 92 7.07 -2.18 18.63
N GLU A 93 5.83 -2.18 18.18
CA GLU A 93 4.83 -3.18 18.52
C GLU A 93 4.93 -4.41 17.60
N GLN A 94 4.54 -5.57 18.11
CA GLN A 94 4.42 -6.82 17.37
C GLN A 94 2.97 -7.13 17.07
N TYR A 95 2.70 -7.68 15.89
CA TYR A 95 1.37 -7.99 15.39
C TYR A 95 1.26 -9.49 15.07
N GLY A 96 0.16 -10.10 15.52
CA GLY A 96 -0.23 -11.47 15.18
C GLY A 96 -1.15 -11.47 13.98
N ASP A 97 -2.45 -11.35 14.22
CA ASP A 97 -3.47 -11.21 13.20
C ASP A 97 -3.73 -9.73 12.92
N PHE A 98 -3.70 -9.34 11.65
CA PHE A 98 -3.77 -7.93 11.25
C PHE A 98 -4.22 -7.73 9.80
N ASP A 99 -4.73 -6.52 9.51
CA ASP A 99 -4.87 -5.92 8.18
C ASP A 99 -3.92 -4.70 8.14
N LEU A 100 -2.85 -4.78 7.36
CA LEU A 100 -1.87 -3.71 7.13
C LEU A 100 -2.14 -3.08 5.78
N ARG A 101 -2.18 -1.77 5.71
CA ARG A 101 -2.28 -0.99 4.46
C ARG A 101 -1.24 0.10 4.43
N LEU A 102 -0.62 0.29 3.27
CA LEU A 102 0.34 1.37 3.03
C LEU A 102 0.49 1.65 1.54
N GLU A 103 1.24 2.70 1.27
CA GLU A 103 1.70 3.00 -0.09
C GLU A 103 3.21 3.00 -0.14
N TRP A 104 3.77 2.53 -1.26
CA TRP A 104 5.20 2.58 -1.51
C TRP A 104 5.52 3.13 -2.91
N LYS A 105 6.74 3.67 -3.03
CA LYS A 105 7.30 4.16 -4.28
C LYS A 105 8.79 3.87 -4.31
N VAL A 106 9.29 3.35 -5.44
CA VAL A 106 10.71 3.16 -5.75
C VAL A 106 11.07 3.88 -7.03
N LEU A 107 12.37 4.11 -7.25
CA LEU A 107 12.90 4.61 -8.51
C LEU A 107 13.22 3.45 -9.46
N GLU A 108 13.74 3.78 -10.66
CA GLU A 108 14.20 2.81 -11.65
C GLU A 108 15.19 1.81 -11.03
N ALA A 109 14.95 0.53 -11.27
CA ALA A 109 15.66 -0.61 -10.70
C ALA A 109 15.65 -0.70 -9.18
N GLY A 110 14.77 0.06 -8.48
CA GLY A 110 14.68 0.08 -7.02
C GLY A 110 14.10 -1.21 -6.45
N ASN A 111 14.64 -1.60 -5.28
CA ASN A 111 14.29 -2.80 -4.54
C ASN A 111 14.15 -2.50 -3.05
N SER A 112 13.13 -3.07 -2.43
CA SER A 112 12.86 -3.07 -0.99
C SER A 112 11.91 -4.23 -0.67
N GLY A 113 11.40 -4.31 0.57
CA GLY A 113 10.46 -5.33 0.99
C GLY A 113 9.67 -4.91 2.23
N ILE A 114 8.53 -5.55 2.42
CA ILE A 114 7.71 -5.42 3.63
C ILE A 114 7.64 -6.80 4.27
N PHE A 115 8.36 -7.00 5.40
CA PHE A 115 8.24 -8.25 6.14
C PHE A 115 7.15 -8.12 7.20
N PHE A 116 6.58 -9.25 7.56
CA PHE A 116 5.62 -9.32 8.67
C PHE A 116 5.91 -10.52 9.58
N ARG A 117 5.44 -10.44 10.82
CA ARG A 117 5.73 -11.42 11.87
C ARG A 117 7.23 -11.74 11.99
N ALA A 118 8.10 -10.74 11.75
CA ALA A 118 9.53 -10.89 11.84
C ALA A 118 10.00 -10.85 13.30
N SER A 119 11.00 -11.67 13.63
CA SER A 119 11.57 -11.77 14.99
C SER A 119 13.01 -11.30 15.04
N GLU A 120 13.38 -10.58 16.11
CA GLU A 120 14.76 -10.16 16.40
C GLU A 120 15.59 -11.22 17.14
N GLU A 121 15.02 -12.38 17.43
CA GLU A 121 15.76 -13.47 18.10
C GLU A 121 16.82 -14.09 17.20
N TYR A 122 16.73 -13.89 15.89
CA TYR A 122 17.64 -14.43 14.88
C TYR A 122 18.54 -13.36 14.29
N GLU A 123 19.55 -13.75 13.51
CA GLU A 123 20.57 -12.85 12.95
C GLU A 123 20.03 -11.82 11.97
N SER A 124 18.88 -12.08 11.36
CA SER A 124 18.24 -11.19 10.39
C SER A 124 16.72 -11.34 10.44
N LEU A 125 16.00 -10.26 10.17
CA LEU A 125 14.52 -10.22 10.19
C LEU A 125 13.91 -11.14 9.13
N TRP A 126 14.54 -11.26 7.95
CA TRP A 126 14.10 -12.15 6.87
C TRP A 126 14.33 -13.65 7.17
N TYR A 127 14.98 -14.00 8.28
CA TYR A 127 15.10 -15.41 8.71
C TYR A 127 13.77 -15.99 9.19
N THR A 128 12.85 -15.14 9.60
CA THR A 128 11.55 -15.54 10.15
C THR A 128 10.38 -14.91 9.42
N GLY A 129 10.49 -13.66 8.97
CA GLY A 129 9.41 -12.89 8.38
C GLY A 129 9.23 -13.19 6.89
N PRO A 130 8.06 -13.67 6.44
CA PRO A 130 7.71 -13.66 5.03
C PRO A 130 7.70 -12.22 4.50
N GLU A 131 7.98 -12.07 3.20
CA GLU A 131 8.19 -10.79 2.55
C GLU A 131 7.18 -10.55 1.43
N MET A 132 6.48 -9.41 1.48
CA MET A 132 5.85 -8.84 0.30
C MET A 132 6.88 -8.00 -0.44
N GLN A 133 7.22 -8.40 -1.67
CA GLN A 133 8.25 -7.73 -2.47
C GLN A 133 7.84 -6.32 -2.90
N VAL A 134 8.76 -5.37 -2.77
CA VAL A 134 8.68 -4.00 -3.27
C VAL A 134 9.74 -3.82 -4.35
N LEU A 135 9.33 -3.65 -5.62
CA LEU A 135 10.25 -3.72 -6.75
C LEU A 135 9.80 -2.87 -7.94
N ASP A 136 10.76 -2.31 -8.66
CA ASP A 136 10.55 -1.93 -10.05
C ASP A 136 10.78 -3.15 -10.96
N ASP A 137 9.69 -3.82 -11.33
CA ASP A 137 9.75 -5.05 -12.13
C ASP A 137 10.40 -4.84 -13.51
N ALA A 138 10.29 -3.64 -14.07
CA ALA A 138 10.80 -3.36 -15.40
C ALA A 138 12.33 -3.12 -15.41
N GLY A 139 12.86 -2.51 -14.34
CA GLY A 139 14.28 -2.13 -14.27
C GLY A 139 15.14 -3.11 -13.47
N HIS A 140 14.57 -3.85 -12.53
CA HIS A 140 15.34 -4.74 -11.67
C HIS A 140 15.35 -6.19 -12.19
N ARG A 141 16.49 -6.87 -12.05
CA ARG A 141 16.69 -8.27 -12.50
C ARG A 141 15.68 -9.28 -11.91
N ASP A 142 15.24 -9.05 -10.66
CA ASP A 142 14.31 -9.95 -9.96
C ASP A 142 12.89 -9.86 -10.55
N GLY A 143 12.53 -8.76 -11.23
CA GLY A 143 11.26 -8.61 -11.94
C GLY A 143 11.10 -9.56 -13.14
N ALA A 144 12.21 -10.14 -13.62
CA ALA A 144 12.16 -11.14 -14.70
C ALA A 144 11.49 -12.47 -14.30
N ARG A 145 11.31 -12.73 -13.01
CA ARG A 145 10.67 -13.94 -12.48
C ARG A 145 9.49 -13.55 -11.62
N ARG A 146 8.34 -14.17 -11.89
CA ARG A 146 7.11 -13.84 -11.14
C ARG A 146 7.20 -14.08 -9.65
N GLU A 147 7.94 -15.09 -9.20
CA GLU A 147 8.11 -15.41 -7.77
C GLU A 147 8.91 -14.35 -7.00
N THR A 148 9.60 -13.46 -7.72
CA THR A 148 10.41 -12.38 -7.13
C THR A 148 9.98 -11.00 -7.61
N SER A 149 8.86 -10.88 -8.35
CA SER A 149 8.29 -9.63 -8.82
C SER A 149 7.55 -8.89 -7.70
N ALA A 150 7.22 -7.61 -7.94
CA ALA A 150 6.49 -6.77 -7.00
C ALA A 150 5.20 -7.45 -6.51
N GLY A 151 4.96 -7.38 -5.20
CA GLY A 151 3.79 -7.97 -4.54
C GLY A 151 3.87 -9.46 -4.28
N ALA A 152 4.84 -10.20 -4.83
CA ALA A 152 5.03 -11.61 -4.54
C ALA A 152 5.23 -11.86 -3.03
N ASN A 153 4.81 -13.02 -2.53
CA ASN A 153 5.43 -13.58 -1.35
C ASN A 153 6.80 -14.11 -1.82
N TYR A 154 7.83 -13.32 -1.58
CA TYR A 154 9.14 -13.38 -2.23
C TYR A 154 9.71 -14.80 -2.31
N ALA A 155 10.06 -15.20 -3.53
CA ALA A 155 10.62 -16.51 -3.89
C ALA A 155 9.73 -17.72 -3.56
N LEU A 156 8.45 -17.54 -3.21
CA LEU A 156 7.50 -18.60 -2.87
C LEU A 156 6.21 -18.55 -3.70
N HIS A 157 5.45 -17.47 -3.63
CA HIS A 157 4.15 -17.36 -4.29
C HIS A 157 4.15 -16.16 -5.24
N PRO A 158 4.02 -16.37 -6.56
CA PRO A 158 3.96 -15.27 -7.52
C PRO A 158 2.61 -14.55 -7.44
N PRO A 159 2.55 -13.25 -7.78
CA PRO A 159 1.28 -12.57 -7.93
C PRO A 159 0.47 -13.17 -9.10
N SER A 160 -0.84 -13.27 -8.93
CA SER A 160 -1.76 -13.79 -9.96
C SER A 160 -2.03 -12.77 -11.07
N LYS A 161 -1.83 -11.48 -10.78
CA LYS A 161 -2.05 -10.34 -11.69
C LYS A 161 -0.82 -9.45 -11.71
N ASP A 162 -0.61 -8.77 -12.82
CA ASP A 162 0.39 -7.72 -12.97
C ASP A 162 -0.32 -6.38 -12.89
N VAL A 163 -0.25 -5.75 -11.72
CA VAL A 163 -0.93 -4.48 -11.41
C VAL A 163 0.02 -3.45 -10.82
N VAL A 164 1.32 -3.74 -10.81
CA VAL A 164 2.34 -2.80 -10.33
C VAL A 164 2.40 -1.56 -11.22
N ARG A 165 2.53 -0.39 -10.61
CA ARG A 165 2.75 0.87 -11.30
C ARG A 165 4.24 1.06 -11.59
N LYS A 166 4.55 1.93 -12.54
CA LYS A 166 5.93 2.21 -12.97
C LYS A 166 6.76 2.84 -11.84
N ALA A 167 8.07 2.69 -11.95
CA ALA A 167 9.02 3.40 -11.11
C ALA A 167 8.69 4.91 -11.03
N GLY A 168 8.76 5.48 -9.84
CA GLY A 168 8.36 6.86 -9.55
C GLY A 168 6.87 7.05 -9.22
N GLU A 169 6.02 6.05 -9.43
CA GLU A 169 4.60 6.10 -9.07
C GLU A 169 4.33 5.39 -7.74
N TRP A 170 3.30 5.86 -7.01
CA TRP A 170 2.87 5.24 -5.75
C TRP A 170 2.03 4.00 -6.01
N ASN A 171 2.37 2.88 -5.36
CA ASN A 171 1.58 1.66 -5.31
C ASN A 171 0.89 1.55 -3.95
N GLN A 172 -0.42 1.29 -3.95
CA GLN A 172 -1.19 0.98 -2.75
C GLN A 172 -1.11 -0.53 -2.50
N VAL A 173 -0.75 -0.93 -1.27
CA VAL A 173 -0.66 -2.34 -0.92
C VAL A 173 -1.32 -2.66 0.39
N GLY A 174 -1.70 -3.92 0.57
CA GLY A 174 -2.20 -4.48 1.80
C GLY A 174 -1.67 -5.88 2.04
N ILE A 175 -1.44 -6.20 3.31
CA ILE A 175 -1.17 -7.55 3.80
C ILE A 175 -2.22 -7.87 4.86
N VAL A 176 -3.05 -8.88 4.60
CA VAL A 176 -3.98 -9.42 5.59
C VAL A 176 -3.42 -10.73 6.09
N ALA A 177 -3.19 -10.86 7.39
CA ALA A 177 -2.76 -12.09 8.03
C ALA A 177 -3.74 -12.44 9.15
N HIS A 178 -4.40 -13.61 9.04
CA HIS A 178 -5.34 -14.10 10.04
C HIS A 178 -5.12 -15.61 10.26
N GLY A 179 -4.63 -15.96 11.43
CA GLY A 179 -4.13 -17.32 11.68
C GLY A 179 -2.99 -17.66 10.72
N ASN A 180 -3.16 -18.71 9.94
CA ASN A 180 -2.22 -19.10 8.89
C ASN A 180 -2.55 -18.52 7.52
N HIS A 181 -3.74 -17.97 7.34
CA HIS A 181 -4.18 -17.39 6.08
C HIS A 181 -3.54 -16.04 5.83
N VAL A 182 -2.96 -15.85 4.64
CA VAL A 182 -2.31 -14.58 4.26
C VAL A 182 -2.74 -14.18 2.85
N GLU A 183 -3.07 -12.91 2.71
CA GLU A 183 -3.38 -12.26 1.44
C GLU A 183 -2.45 -11.09 1.18
N HIS A 184 -1.99 -10.93 -0.07
CA HIS A 184 -1.37 -9.71 -0.55
C HIS A 184 -2.30 -9.01 -1.53
N TRP A 185 -2.49 -7.72 -1.30
CA TRP A 185 -3.29 -6.82 -2.13
C TRP A 185 -2.41 -5.75 -2.75
N MET A 186 -2.65 -5.39 -4.00
CA MET A 186 -1.95 -4.30 -4.68
C MET A 186 -2.90 -3.58 -5.63
N ASN A 187 -2.95 -2.24 -5.52
CA ASN A 187 -3.72 -1.35 -6.37
C ASN A 187 -5.20 -1.78 -6.55
N GLY A 188 -5.82 -2.23 -5.44
CA GLY A 188 -7.23 -2.66 -5.39
C GLY A 188 -7.47 -4.13 -5.73
N GLU A 189 -6.43 -4.91 -6.10
CA GLU A 189 -6.55 -6.30 -6.48
C GLU A 189 -5.89 -7.24 -5.47
N LYS A 190 -6.55 -8.36 -5.12
CA LYS A 190 -5.89 -9.47 -4.41
C LYS A 190 -5.01 -10.21 -5.41
N ILE A 191 -3.70 -10.23 -5.14
CA ILE A 191 -2.70 -10.75 -6.07
C ILE A 191 -2.02 -12.03 -5.60
N VAL A 192 -1.95 -12.26 -4.28
CA VAL A 192 -1.41 -13.49 -3.68
C VAL A 192 -2.31 -13.92 -2.54
N GLU A 193 -2.48 -15.23 -2.40
CA GLU A 193 -3.20 -15.84 -1.28
C GLU A 193 -2.55 -17.18 -0.95
N TYR A 194 -2.29 -17.44 0.33
CA TYR A 194 -1.64 -18.68 0.76
C TYR A 194 -1.90 -18.99 2.23
N GLU A 195 -1.63 -20.25 2.59
CA GLU A 195 -1.69 -20.75 3.96
C GLU A 195 -0.29 -21.04 4.48
N LEU A 196 0.17 -20.29 5.49
CA LEU A 196 1.39 -20.60 6.23
C LEU A 196 1.31 -22.02 6.81
N ARG A 197 2.46 -22.73 6.90
CA ARG A 197 2.56 -24.07 7.51
C ARG A 197 1.79 -25.17 6.78
N SER A 198 1.08 -24.87 5.67
CA SER A 198 0.43 -25.87 4.82
C SER A 198 1.47 -26.78 4.15
N GLU A 199 1.02 -27.89 3.54
CA GLU A 199 1.91 -28.76 2.77
C GLU A 199 2.47 -28.05 1.52
N ASP A 200 1.68 -27.15 0.88
CA ASP A 200 2.18 -26.31 -0.22
C ASP A 200 3.27 -25.36 0.25
N TRP A 201 3.03 -24.66 1.39
CA TRP A 201 4.03 -23.80 2.03
C TRP A 201 5.34 -24.56 2.29
N LYS A 202 5.28 -25.68 2.99
CA LYS A 202 6.45 -26.51 3.31
C LYS A 202 7.22 -26.93 2.07
N LYS A 203 6.50 -27.37 1.01
CA LYS A 203 7.10 -27.76 -0.26
C LYS A 203 7.82 -26.60 -0.93
N ARG A 204 7.21 -25.41 -0.95
CA ARG A 204 7.82 -24.20 -1.55
C ARG A 204 9.04 -23.75 -0.77
N VAL A 205 8.96 -23.69 0.57
CA VAL A 205 10.10 -23.34 1.43
C VAL A 205 11.26 -24.32 1.20
N ALA A 206 11.00 -25.63 1.17
CA ALA A 206 12.03 -26.62 0.95
C ALA A 206 12.70 -26.53 -0.44
N ALA A 207 12.01 -25.97 -1.44
CA ALA A 207 12.53 -25.76 -2.80
C ALA A 207 13.18 -24.37 -2.99
N SER A 208 13.15 -23.51 -1.97
CA SER A 208 13.59 -22.11 -2.06
C SER A 208 14.93 -21.87 -1.36
N LYS A 209 15.38 -20.60 -1.39
CA LYS A 209 16.54 -20.13 -0.60
C LYS A 209 16.32 -20.22 0.92
N PHE A 210 15.09 -20.38 1.38
CA PHE A 210 14.70 -20.44 2.79
C PHE A 210 14.76 -21.86 3.40
N LYS A 211 15.11 -22.88 2.62
CA LYS A 211 15.10 -24.30 3.00
C LYS A 211 15.86 -24.62 4.29
N ASP A 212 16.91 -23.86 4.56
CA ASP A 212 17.79 -24.06 5.74
C ASP A 212 17.42 -23.10 6.89
N LEU A 213 16.29 -22.39 6.81
CA LEU A 213 15.76 -21.50 7.84
C LEU A 213 14.59 -22.17 8.59
N PRO A 214 14.85 -22.82 9.74
CA PRO A 214 13.86 -23.67 10.40
C PRO A 214 12.66 -22.92 10.98
N HIS A 215 12.76 -21.60 11.11
CA HIS A 215 11.70 -20.75 11.69
C HIS A 215 11.02 -19.83 10.69
N TYR A 216 11.33 -19.95 9.39
CA TYR A 216 10.77 -19.09 8.35
C TYR A 216 9.25 -19.26 8.22
N GLY A 217 8.51 -18.15 8.42
CA GLY A 217 7.05 -18.12 8.40
C GLY A 217 6.35 -18.85 9.54
N LEU A 218 7.08 -19.15 10.65
CA LEU A 218 6.52 -19.91 11.77
C LEU A 218 6.21 -19.06 13.02
N MET A 219 6.45 -17.76 12.97
CA MET A 219 6.11 -16.87 14.09
C MET A 219 4.61 -16.55 14.07
N ASP A 220 3.95 -16.72 15.24
CA ASP A 220 2.52 -16.37 15.40
C ASP A 220 2.32 -14.85 15.48
N LYS A 221 3.34 -14.11 15.92
CA LYS A 221 3.40 -12.66 15.98
C LYS A 221 4.83 -12.17 15.79
N GLY A 222 4.98 -10.95 15.33
CA GLY A 222 6.28 -10.31 15.18
C GLY A 222 6.12 -8.90 14.63
N HIS A 223 7.22 -8.31 14.25
CA HIS A 223 7.27 -6.95 13.76
C HIS A 223 6.86 -6.85 12.29
N ILE A 224 6.29 -5.69 11.92
CA ILE A 224 6.25 -5.22 10.54
C ILE A 224 7.58 -4.54 10.26
N VAL A 225 8.16 -4.80 9.09
CA VAL A 225 9.51 -4.33 8.73
C VAL A 225 9.48 -3.65 7.37
N LEU A 226 10.21 -2.55 7.26
CA LEU A 226 10.53 -1.90 5.99
C LEU A 226 12.03 -2.14 5.70
N GLN A 227 12.30 -2.74 4.54
CA GLN A 227 13.63 -3.25 4.21
C GLN A 227 14.55 -2.16 3.64
N ASP A 228 15.79 -2.11 4.14
CA ASP A 228 16.94 -1.52 3.48
C ASP A 228 17.56 -2.52 2.48
N HIS A 229 17.28 -2.34 1.19
CA HIS A 229 17.96 -3.09 0.12
C HIS A 229 19.00 -2.25 -0.63
N SER A 230 19.44 -1.14 -0.04
CA SER A 230 20.40 -0.17 -0.58
C SER A 230 19.85 0.75 -1.68
N ASP A 231 18.57 0.66 -2.02
CA ASP A 231 17.93 1.52 -3.01
C ASP A 231 16.97 2.51 -2.34
N PRO A 232 16.84 3.74 -2.86
CA PRO A 232 15.87 4.70 -2.33
C PRO A 232 14.44 4.18 -2.44
N VAL A 233 13.70 4.27 -1.33
CA VAL A 233 12.28 3.88 -1.26
C VAL A 233 11.52 4.83 -0.36
N TRP A 234 10.25 5.06 -0.67
CA TRP A 234 9.32 5.88 0.09
C TRP A 234 8.11 5.05 0.52
N PHE A 235 7.67 5.23 1.78
CA PHE A 235 6.48 4.62 2.34
C PHE A 235 5.60 5.69 2.99
N ARG A 236 4.28 5.64 2.79
CA ARG A 236 3.31 6.55 3.40
C ARG A 236 1.96 5.89 3.62
N ASN A 237 1.03 6.60 4.27
CA ASN A 237 -0.31 6.10 4.55
C ASN A 237 -0.29 4.75 5.29
N ILE A 238 0.70 4.55 6.17
CA ILE A 238 0.92 3.29 6.86
C ILE A 238 -0.05 3.18 8.03
N LYS A 239 -0.99 2.26 7.93
CA LYS A 239 -1.98 1.98 8.96
C LYS A 239 -2.20 0.50 9.13
N ILE A 240 -2.56 0.10 10.35
CA ILE A 240 -2.78 -1.29 10.71
C ILE A 240 -4.03 -1.42 11.57
N ARG A 241 -4.75 -2.51 11.39
CA ARG A 241 -5.86 -2.94 12.25
C ARG A 241 -5.56 -4.34 12.74
N LYS A 242 -5.64 -4.55 14.07
CA LYS A 242 -5.58 -5.89 14.66
C LYS A 242 -6.89 -6.63 14.34
N LEU A 243 -6.77 -7.88 13.97
CA LEU A 243 -7.90 -8.79 13.76
C LEU A 243 -8.04 -9.69 14.98
N ASP A 244 -9.31 -9.98 15.36
CA ASP A 244 -9.65 -10.87 16.50
C ASP A 244 -9.69 -12.33 16.06
#